data_ed18f45fcd5462c79c9930a9191692f6
#
_entry.id   ed18f45fcd5462c79c9930a9191692f6
#
_cell.length_a   1.000
_cell.length_b   1.000
_cell.length_c   1.000
_cell.angle_alpha   90.00
_cell.angle_beta   90.00
_cell.angle_gamma   90.00
#
_symmetry.space_group_name_H-M   'P 1'
#
loop_
_entity.id
_entity.type
_entity.pdbx_description
1 polymer ?
#
loop_
_entity_poly.entity_id
_entity_poly.type
_entity_poly.pdbx_seq_one_letter_code
_entity_poly.pdbx_strand_id
1 'polypeptide(L)'
;MTDETQEQQITAVGNEMSASFLAAKKRSDATLAAIEQNPGKFTMLTGDRPTGRLHLGHYFGSIRERVAMQNRGVNSNIIIADYQVITDRDTTEHIEDNVLNLVLDYMAAGIDPEKTMIFTQSAVPAENQLMLPFLSLVTEAELHRNPTVKSEMEASGHALTGLLLTYPVHQACDILFCKANVVPIGKDNLPHVEITRTIARRFNERYAKKHPVFPEPAAILSEAPEIPGLDGRKMSKSYGNSIMLGATAQETAKLIKKSPTDSERRITFDPIARPQVSALLTTAGLVTGRDPKEIAEEIGDSGAGALKAYVIESVNSFLEPHRARRAELAKDMDYVRDVLAEGNKKANAIANETLEQVRDAMGMRY
;
A
#
# COMPACT_ATOMS: atom_id res chain seq x y z
N MET A 1 36.26 16.19 -11.92
CA MET A 1 34.86 16.59 -12.08
C MET A 1 34.54 17.43 -10.87
N THR A 2 34.21 18.69 -11.08
CA THR A 2 34.12 19.72 -10.05
C THR A 2 32.78 19.65 -9.31
N ASP A 3 32.77 20.03 -8.02
CA ASP A 3 31.58 20.08 -7.15
C ASP A 3 30.36 20.77 -7.81
N GLU A 4 30.57 21.79 -8.63
CA GLU A 4 29.51 22.47 -9.39
C GLU A 4 28.76 21.54 -10.37
N THR A 5 29.41 20.51 -10.91
CA THR A 5 28.76 19.57 -11.84
C THR A 5 27.86 18.59 -11.08
N GLN A 6 28.20 18.24 -9.84
CA GLN A 6 27.38 17.40 -8.98
C GLN A 6 26.17 18.17 -8.43
N GLU A 7 26.33 19.41 -8.00
CA GLU A 7 25.21 20.24 -7.55
C GLU A 7 24.22 20.54 -8.67
N GLN A 8 24.69 20.79 -9.91
CA GLN A 8 23.82 20.98 -11.07
C GLN A 8 23.06 19.69 -11.44
N GLN A 9 23.68 18.53 -11.34
CA GLN A 9 23.01 17.24 -11.56
C GLN A 9 21.97 16.93 -10.48
N ILE A 10 22.28 17.20 -9.21
CA ILE A 10 21.34 16.99 -8.09
C ILE A 10 20.13 17.94 -8.23
N THR A 11 20.35 19.20 -8.63
CA THR A 11 19.27 20.16 -8.82
C THR A 11 18.41 19.83 -10.04
N ALA A 12 18.99 19.34 -11.13
CA ALA A 12 18.26 18.92 -12.32
C ALA A 12 17.39 17.67 -12.04
N VAL A 13 17.95 16.67 -11.35
CA VAL A 13 17.20 15.47 -10.94
C VAL A 13 16.08 15.82 -9.95
N GLY A 14 16.30 16.72 -9.02
CA GLY A 14 15.28 17.21 -8.08
C GLY A 14 14.14 17.95 -8.80
N ASN A 15 14.46 18.74 -9.83
CA ASN A 15 13.45 19.44 -10.64
C ASN A 15 12.67 18.50 -11.55
N GLU A 16 13.30 17.48 -12.14
CA GLU A 16 12.61 16.46 -12.95
C GLU A 16 11.69 15.58 -12.10
N MET A 17 12.11 15.16 -10.91
CA MET A 17 11.24 14.44 -9.96
C MET A 17 10.05 15.31 -9.52
N SER A 18 10.23 16.59 -9.32
CA SER A 18 9.16 17.54 -8.98
C SER A 18 8.15 17.67 -10.12
N ALA A 19 8.61 17.80 -11.36
CA ALA A 19 7.73 17.91 -12.53
C ALA A 19 6.94 16.61 -12.80
N SER A 20 7.58 15.45 -12.67
CA SER A 20 6.93 14.13 -12.79
C SER A 20 5.89 13.93 -11.71
N PHE A 21 6.19 14.29 -10.47
CA PHE A 21 5.25 14.18 -9.36
C PHE A 21 4.03 15.10 -9.56
N LEU A 22 4.22 16.35 -9.97
CA LEU A 22 3.13 17.29 -10.25
C LEU A 22 2.22 16.78 -11.38
N ALA A 23 2.82 16.22 -12.44
CA ALA A 23 2.06 15.60 -13.52
C ALA A 23 1.26 14.37 -13.03
N ALA A 24 1.84 13.53 -12.18
CA ALA A 24 1.16 12.39 -11.58
C ALA A 24 0.03 12.84 -10.65
N LYS A 25 0.23 13.88 -9.84
CA LYS A 25 -0.82 14.45 -8.99
C LYS A 25 -1.98 14.98 -9.82
N LYS A 26 -1.72 15.74 -10.87
CA LYS A 26 -2.76 16.22 -11.79
C LYS A 26 -3.57 15.08 -12.42
N ARG A 27 -2.88 14.00 -12.82
CA ARG A 27 -3.58 12.79 -13.32
C ARG A 27 -4.42 12.12 -12.23
N SER A 28 -3.88 12.01 -11.03
CA SER A 28 -4.57 11.46 -9.87
C SER A 28 -5.87 12.21 -9.60
N ASP A 29 -5.81 13.55 -9.50
CA ASP A 29 -6.97 14.41 -9.22
C ASP A 29 -8.04 14.28 -10.33
N ALA A 30 -7.62 14.29 -11.59
CA ALA A 30 -8.53 14.09 -12.72
C ALA A 30 -9.17 12.70 -12.73
N THR A 31 -8.42 11.67 -12.35
CA THR A 31 -8.91 10.30 -12.28
C THR A 31 -9.91 10.12 -11.14
N LEU A 32 -9.65 10.71 -9.96
CA LEU A 32 -10.58 10.72 -8.84
C LEU A 32 -11.92 11.37 -9.22
N ALA A 33 -11.88 12.52 -9.89
CA ALA A 33 -13.09 13.19 -10.40
C ALA A 33 -13.86 12.33 -11.41
N ALA A 34 -13.17 11.55 -12.25
CA ALA A 34 -13.80 10.64 -13.20
C ALA A 34 -14.39 9.39 -12.52
N ILE A 35 -13.74 8.87 -11.46
CA ILE A 35 -14.27 7.78 -10.63
C ILE A 35 -15.60 8.19 -9.97
N GLU A 36 -15.70 9.42 -9.47
CA GLU A 36 -16.93 9.92 -8.86
C GLU A 36 -18.12 9.91 -9.85
N GLN A 37 -17.86 10.15 -11.13
CA GLN A 37 -18.88 10.16 -12.16
C GLN A 37 -19.25 8.77 -12.67
N ASN A 38 -18.27 7.86 -12.81
CA ASN A 38 -18.47 6.54 -13.40
C ASN A 38 -17.54 5.48 -12.76
N PRO A 39 -17.76 5.10 -11.50
CA PRO A 39 -16.85 4.21 -10.78
C PRO A 39 -16.67 2.83 -11.44
N GLY A 40 -17.75 2.28 -12.02
CA GLY A 40 -17.72 0.97 -12.68
C GLY A 40 -16.85 0.87 -13.94
N LYS A 41 -16.34 2.01 -14.48
CA LYS A 41 -15.35 2.02 -15.58
C LYS A 41 -13.92 1.81 -15.09
N PHE A 42 -13.72 1.84 -13.78
CA PHE A 42 -12.41 1.73 -13.18
C PHE A 42 -12.20 0.36 -12.55
N THR A 43 -11.03 -0.19 -12.79
CA THR A 43 -10.54 -1.40 -12.15
C THR A 43 -9.32 -1.03 -11.31
N MET A 44 -9.43 -1.21 -10.01
CA MET A 44 -8.38 -0.94 -9.05
C MET A 44 -7.61 -2.21 -8.76
N LEU A 45 -6.27 -2.12 -8.73
CA LEU A 45 -5.43 -3.08 -8.03
C LEU A 45 -4.67 -2.38 -6.91
N THR A 46 -4.64 -3.02 -5.76
CA THR A 46 -3.82 -2.65 -4.61
C THR A 46 -3.42 -3.91 -3.87
N GLY A 47 -2.46 -3.83 -2.97
CA GLY A 47 -2.05 -5.02 -2.22
C GLY A 47 -1.05 -4.74 -1.14
N ASP A 48 -0.75 -5.78 -0.37
CA ASP A 48 0.25 -5.75 0.69
C ASP A 48 1.09 -7.02 0.68
N ARG A 49 2.34 -6.90 1.11
CA ARG A 49 3.18 -8.08 1.40
C ARG A 49 2.74 -8.70 2.73
N PRO A 50 2.61 -10.04 2.83
CA PRO A 50 2.20 -10.72 4.07
C PRO A 50 3.35 -10.79 5.09
N THR A 51 3.82 -9.62 5.53
CA THR A 51 4.94 -9.47 6.46
C THR A 51 4.51 -9.38 7.93
N GLY A 52 3.29 -9.77 8.24
CA GLY A 52 2.70 -9.77 9.57
C GLY A 52 1.46 -8.88 9.68
N ARG A 53 0.98 -8.69 10.90
CA ARG A 53 -0.29 -8.01 11.23
C ARG A 53 -0.34 -6.55 10.72
N LEU A 54 -1.55 -6.09 10.41
CA LEU A 54 -1.82 -4.70 10.04
C LEU A 54 -1.87 -3.78 11.28
N HIS A 55 -1.49 -2.51 11.09
CA HIS A 55 -1.53 -1.46 12.13
C HIS A 55 -2.31 -0.23 11.63
N LEU A 56 -2.57 0.72 12.53
CA LEU A 56 -3.32 1.96 12.21
C LEU A 56 -2.76 2.70 10.98
N GLY A 57 -1.43 2.68 10.79
CA GLY A 57 -0.80 3.27 9.61
C GLY A 57 -1.27 2.65 8.29
N HIS A 58 -1.46 1.33 8.23
CA HIS A 58 -2.02 0.67 7.05
C HIS A 58 -3.51 1.03 6.87
N TYR A 59 -4.26 1.09 7.97
CA TYR A 59 -5.69 1.43 7.90
C TYR A 59 -5.91 2.81 7.30
N PHE A 60 -5.33 3.84 7.89
CA PHE A 60 -5.51 5.21 7.43
C PHE A 60 -4.75 5.51 6.14
N GLY A 61 -3.60 4.87 5.92
CA GLY A 61 -2.78 5.06 4.72
C GLY A 61 -3.34 4.44 3.46
N SER A 62 -4.09 3.33 3.57
CA SER A 62 -4.57 2.62 2.38
C SER A 62 -5.91 1.90 2.55
N ILE A 63 -6.15 1.15 3.66
CA ILE A 63 -7.31 0.25 3.75
C ILE A 63 -8.62 1.03 3.73
N ARG A 64 -8.69 2.15 4.44
CA ARG A 64 -9.86 3.03 4.45
C ARG A 64 -10.24 3.48 3.04
N GLU A 65 -9.27 3.84 2.21
CA GLU A 65 -9.54 4.26 0.83
C GLU A 65 -9.95 3.07 -0.05
N ARG A 66 -9.39 1.87 0.16
CA ARG A 66 -9.84 0.64 -0.52
C ARG A 66 -11.32 0.37 -0.27
N VAL A 67 -11.75 0.46 1.00
CA VAL A 67 -13.16 0.31 1.39
C VAL A 67 -14.01 1.41 0.74
N ALA A 68 -13.54 2.64 0.71
CA ALA A 68 -14.26 3.74 0.07
C ALA A 68 -14.42 3.52 -1.44
N MET A 69 -13.37 3.11 -2.14
CA MET A 69 -13.42 2.79 -3.58
C MET A 69 -14.37 1.63 -3.88
N GLN A 70 -14.30 0.55 -3.09
CA GLN A 70 -15.24 -0.57 -3.18
C GLN A 70 -16.68 -0.09 -3.04
N ASN A 71 -16.97 0.74 -2.04
CA ASN A 71 -18.33 1.20 -1.76
C ASN A 71 -18.85 2.21 -2.80
N ARG A 72 -17.97 2.91 -3.50
CA ARG A 72 -18.31 3.73 -4.68
C ARG A 72 -18.67 2.87 -5.90
N GLY A 73 -18.32 1.59 -5.92
CA GLY A 73 -18.58 0.68 -7.04
C GLY A 73 -17.43 0.55 -8.03
N VAL A 74 -16.20 0.89 -7.63
CA VAL A 74 -14.98 0.59 -8.40
C VAL A 74 -14.75 -0.93 -8.38
N ASN A 75 -14.42 -1.53 -9.53
CA ASN A 75 -14.02 -2.95 -9.59
C ASN A 75 -12.71 -3.12 -8.82
N SER A 76 -12.80 -3.69 -7.62
CA SER A 76 -11.69 -3.70 -6.66
C SER A 76 -11.00 -5.05 -6.60
N ASN A 77 -9.67 -5.04 -6.71
CA ASN A 77 -8.82 -6.22 -6.59
C ASN A 77 -7.75 -5.95 -5.54
N ILE A 78 -7.55 -6.90 -4.63
CA ILE A 78 -6.52 -6.87 -3.61
C ILE A 78 -5.61 -8.09 -3.78
N ILE A 79 -4.35 -7.84 -4.13
CA ILE A 79 -3.32 -8.86 -4.19
C ILE A 79 -2.61 -8.98 -2.85
N ILE A 80 -2.40 -10.20 -2.38
CA ILE A 80 -1.46 -10.51 -1.31
C ILE A 80 -0.17 -10.99 -1.97
N ALA A 81 0.82 -10.10 -2.00
CA ALA A 81 2.07 -10.30 -2.73
C ALA A 81 3.05 -11.18 -1.93
N ASP A 82 2.73 -12.46 -1.85
CA ASP A 82 3.49 -13.46 -1.07
C ASP A 82 4.87 -13.76 -1.68
N TYR A 83 5.03 -13.77 -3.01
CA TYR A 83 6.35 -13.84 -3.64
C TYR A 83 7.25 -12.64 -3.30
N GLN A 84 6.67 -11.46 -3.06
CA GLN A 84 7.46 -10.29 -2.71
C GLN A 84 8.07 -10.35 -1.29
N VAL A 85 7.71 -11.36 -0.50
CA VAL A 85 8.38 -11.60 0.80
C VAL A 85 9.83 -12.03 0.62
N ILE A 86 10.14 -12.77 -0.45
CA ILE A 86 11.48 -13.30 -0.70
C ILE A 86 12.41 -12.29 -1.42
N THR A 87 11.98 -11.06 -1.67
CA THR A 87 12.85 -10.01 -2.24
C THR A 87 13.89 -9.51 -1.25
N ASP A 88 13.53 -9.46 0.03
CA ASP A 88 14.33 -8.86 1.11
C ASP A 88 14.37 -9.72 2.40
N ARG A 89 13.88 -10.97 2.36
CA ARG A 89 13.85 -11.88 3.50
C ARG A 89 14.32 -13.27 3.11
N ASP A 90 15.13 -13.85 3.98
CA ASP A 90 15.69 -15.21 3.81
C ASP A 90 14.74 -16.30 4.33
N THR A 91 13.64 -15.94 5.02
CA THR A 91 12.72 -16.91 5.60
C THR A 91 11.31 -16.74 5.05
N THR A 92 10.68 -17.89 4.79
CA THR A 92 9.28 -18.02 4.36
C THR A 92 8.36 -18.54 5.47
N GLU A 93 8.90 -18.65 6.67
CA GLU A 93 8.13 -19.08 7.84
C GLU A 93 6.95 -18.12 8.08
N HIS A 94 5.80 -18.70 8.41
CA HIS A 94 4.57 -17.97 8.70
C HIS A 94 3.92 -17.20 7.54
N ILE A 95 4.31 -17.41 6.27
CA ILE A 95 3.65 -16.75 5.13
C ILE A 95 2.17 -17.09 5.10
N GLU A 96 1.79 -18.37 5.22
CA GLU A 96 0.40 -18.82 5.21
C GLU A 96 -0.40 -18.13 6.34
N ASP A 97 0.10 -18.16 7.56
CA ASP A 97 -0.56 -17.52 8.71
C ASP A 97 -0.71 -16.02 8.49
N ASN A 98 0.31 -15.37 7.93
CA ASN A 98 0.27 -13.93 7.63
C ASN A 98 -0.74 -13.61 6.53
N VAL A 99 -0.85 -14.44 5.49
CA VAL A 99 -1.84 -14.31 4.42
C VAL A 99 -3.25 -14.40 4.99
N LEU A 100 -3.55 -15.43 5.76
CA LEU A 100 -4.88 -15.60 6.36
C LEU A 100 -5.22 -14.48 7.34
N ASN A 101 -4.25 -14.01 8.12
CA ASN A 101 -4.43 -12.84 8.99
C ASN A 101 -4.69 -11.55 8.21
N LEU A 102 -4.07 -11.35 7.04
CA LEU A 102 -4.36 -10.20 6.18
C LEU A 102 -5.80 -10.25 5.66
N VAL A 103 -6.25 -11.39 5.14
CA VAL A 103 -7.64 -11.57 4.68
C VAL A 103 -8.61 -11.26 5.80
N LEU A 104 -8.36 -11.82 6.99
CA LEU A 104 -9.16 -11.60 8.18
C LEU A 104 -9.22 -10.11 8.57
N ASP A 105 -8.08 -9.42 8.58
CA ASP A 105 -8.00 -8.01 8.90
C ASP A 105 -8.67 -7.12 7.84
N TYR A 106 -8.56 -7.46 6.53
CA TYR A 106 -9.27 -6.75 5.46
C TYR A 106 -10.78 -6.84 5.62
N MET A 107 -11.31 -8.06 5.81
CA MET A 107 -12.75 -8.27 6.01
C MET A 107 -13.24 -7.57 7.29
N ALA A 108 -12.47 -7.63 8.37
CA ALA A 108 -12.78 -6.91 9.61
C ALA A 108 -12.77 -5.40 9.44
N ALA A 109 -11.93 -4.87 8.56
CA ALA A 109 -11.86 -3.44 8.24
C ALA A 109 -12.99 -2.97 7.30
N GLY A 110 -13.76 -3.88 6.70
CA GLY A 110 -14.91 -3.56 5.84
C GLY A 110 -14.72 -3.89 4.36
N ILE A 111 -13.65 -4.59 3.99
CA ILE A 111 -13.56 -5.18 2.65
C ILE A 111 -14.59 -6.31 2.54
N ASP A 112 -15.45 -6.19 1.54
CA ASP A 112 -16.52 -7.13 1.23
C ASP A 112 -16.04 -8.08 0.10
N PRO A 113 -15.86 -9.38 0.37
CA PRO A 113 -15.36 -10.34 -0.62
C PRO A 113 -16.32 -10.57 -1.80
N GLU A 114 -17.60 -10.18 -1.67
CA GLU A 114 -18.55 -10.23 -2.77
C GLU A 114 -18.32 -9.08 -3.78
N LYS A 115 -17.68 -7.98 -3.34
CA LYS A 115 -17.40 -6.80 -4.16
C LYS A 115 -15.94 -6.66 -4.53
N THR A 116 -15.04 -7.25 -3.74
CA THR A 116 -13.59 -7.13 -3.88
C THR A 116 -12.97 -8.50 -4.00
N MET A 117 -12.27 -8.75 -5.09
CA MET A 117 -11.48 -9.98 -5.26
C MET A 117 -10.20 -9.89 -4.42
N ILE A 118 -10.01 -10.85 -3.50
CA ILE A 118 -8.80 -11.00 -2.68
C ILE A 118 -8.08 -12.27 -3.10
N PHE A 119 -6.82 -12.18 -3.51
CA PHE A 119 -6.05 -13.32 -4.03
C PHE A 119 -4.57 -13.24 -3.65
N THR A 120 -3.86 -14.38 -3.72
CA THR A 120 -2.41 -14.45 -3.54
C THR A 120 -1.69 -14.48 -4.87
N GLN A 121 -0.57 -13.79 -4.97
CA GLN A 121 0.26 -13.71 -6.16
C GLN A 121 0.77 -15.09 -6.62
N SER A 122 1.22 -15.92 -5.69
CA SER A 122 1.72 -17.27 -5.99
C SER A 122 0.66 -18.23 -6.54
N ALA A 123 -0.61 -17.98 -6.25
CA ALA A 123 -1.72 -18.79 -6.74
C ALA A 123 -2.15 -18.48 -8.17
N VAL A 124 -1.52 -17.50 -8.86
CA VAL A 124 -1.88 -17.07 -10.21
C VAL A 124 -0.72 -17.28 -11.20
N PRO A 125 -0.42 -18.52 -11.63
CA PRO A 125 0.75 -18.79 -12.48
C PRO A 125 0.76 -18.05 -13.82
N ALA A 126 -0.40 -17.79 -14.42
CA ALA A 126 -0.50 -17.11 -15.70
C ALA A 126 -0.01 -15.65 -15.63
N GLU A 127 -0.16 -14.99 -14.48
CA GLU A 127 0.39 -13.66 -14.23
C GLU A 127 1.92 -13.67 -14.34
N ASN A 128 2.57 -14.66 -13.72
CA ASN A 128 4.02 -14.80 -13.76
C ASN A 128 4.56 -15.05 -15.18
N GLN A 129 3.76 -15.63 -16.08
CA GLN A 129 4.14 -15.82 -17.47
C GLN A 129 4.20 -14.51 -18.27
N LEU A 130 3.59 -13.43 -17.80
CA LEU A 130 3.72 -12.08 -18.39
C LEU A 130 5.11 -11.48 -18.15
N MET A 131 5.87 -12.01 -17.20
CA MET A 131 7.18 -11.49 -16.81
C MET A 131 8.16 -11.45 -17.99
N LEU A 132 8.27 -12.52 -18.78
CA LEU A 132 9.19 -12.57 -19.92
C LEU A 132 8.83 -11.58 -21.02
N PRO A 133 7.58 -11.51 -21.52
CA PRO A 133 7.15 -10.47 -22.43
C PRO A 133 7.45 -9.05 -21.92
N PHE A 134 7.21 -8.78 -20.65
CA PHE A 134 7.39 -7.45 -20.06
C PHE A 134 8.87 -7.09 -19.87
N LEU A 135 9.71 -8.04 -19.45
CA LEU A 135 11.16 -7.86 -19.37
C LEU A 135 11.78 -7.52 -20.72
N SER A 136 11.21 -7.99 -21.83
CA SER A 136 11.68 -7.64 -23.17
C SER A 136 11.40 -6.18 -23.57
N LEU A 137 10.60 -5.47 -22.77
CA LEU A 137 10.17 -4.09 -23.02
C LEU A 137 10.90 -3.04 -22.18
N VAL A 138 11.75 -3.47 -21.26
CA VAL A 138 12.53 -2.59 -20.39
C VAL A 138 14.02 -2.92 -20.51
N THR A 139 14.84 -1.91 -20.28
CA THR A 139 16.31 -2.10 -20.27
C THR A 139 16.82 -2.24 -18.83
N GLU A 140 17.97 -2.89 -18.68
CA GLU A 140 18.68 -2.96 -17.41
C GLU A 140 18.93 -1.55 -16.82
N ALA A 141 19.34 -0.61 -17.67
CA ALA A 141 19.59 0.77 -17.26
C ALA A 141 18.31 1.48 -16.72
N GLU A 142 17.13 1.16 -17.22
CA GLU A 142 15.87 1.68 -16.68
C GLU A 142 15.57 1.10 -15.30
N LEU A 143 15.80 -0.20 -15.11
CA LEU A 143 15.62 -0.86 -13.81
C LEU A 143 16.60 -0.33 -12.75
N HIS A 144 17.88 -0.19 -13.09
CA HIS A 144 18.88 0.38 -12.19
C HIS A 144 18.64 1.85 -11.82
N ARG A 145 17.97 2.62 -12.69
CA ARG A 145 17.60 4.01 -12.38
C ARG A 145 16.38 4.14 -11.48
N ASN A 146 15.65 3.06 -11.24
CA ASN A 146 14.50 3.10 -10.34
C ASN A 146 14.94 3.48 -8.92
N PRO A 147 14.45 4.59 -8.36
CA PRO A 147 14.90 5.08 -7.06
C PRO A 147 14.53 4.13 -5.91
N THR A 148 13.43 3.39 -6.04
CA THR A 148 12.99 2.44 -5.02
C THR A 148 13.90 1.21 -4.98
N VAL A 149 14.30 0.67 -6.15
CA VAL A 149 15.28 -0.43 -6.22
C VAL A 149 16.61 -0.02 -5.57
N LYS A 150 17.06 1.22 -5.82
CA LYS A 150 18.29 1.75 -5.19
C LYS A 150 18.16 1.82 -3.66
N SER A 151 17.08 2.39 -3.15
CA SER A 151 16.88 2.53 -1.70
C SER A 151 16.72 1.19 -1.00
N GLU A 152 16.07 0.23 -1.63
CA GLU A 152 15.93 -1.13 -1.07
C GLU A 152 17.25 -1.89 -1.09
N MET A 153 18.06 -1.75 -2.13
CA MET A 153 19.41 -2.31 -2.20
C MET A 153 20.29 -1.74 -1.08
N GLU A 154 20.26 -0.43 -0.87
CA GLU A 154 21.00 0.22 0.21
C GLU A 154 20.50 -0.21 1.60
N ALA A 155 19.20 -0.35 1.78
CA ALA A 155 18.59 -0.74 3.04
C ALA A 155 18.80 -2.22 3.40
N SER A 156 18.81 -3.11 2.42
CA SER A 156 18.97 -4.55 2.64
C SER A 156 20.40 -4.94 3.02
N GLY A 157 21.40 -4.18 2.59
CA GLY A 157 22.81 -4.54 2.75
C GLY A 157 23.24 -5.82 2.02
N HIS A 158 22.36 -6.41 1.22
CA HIS A 158 22.59 -7.62 0.44
C HIS A 158 23.01 -7.29 -1.00
N ALA A 159 23.60 -8.26 -1.67
CA ALA A 159 23.88 -8.15 -3.10
C ALA A 159 22.57 -8.01 -3.90
N LEU A 160 22.60 -7.22 -4.96
CA LEU A 160 21.45 -7.06 -5.86
C LEU A 160 21.14 -8.40 -6.53
N THR A 161 20.05 -9.04 -6.10
CA THR A 161 19.55 -10.26 -6.73
C THR A 161 18.79 -9.97 -8.02
N GLY A 162 18.63 -10.97 -8.89
CA GLY A 162 17.79 -10.84 -10.08
C GLY A 162 16.34 -10.45 -9.73
N LEU A 163 15.79 -11.00 -8.63
CA LEU A 163 14.45 -10.68 -8.18
C LEU A 163 14.36 -9.23 -7.70
N LEU A 164 15.32 -8.77 -6.88
CA LEU A 164 15.32 -7.39 -6.38
C LEU A 164 15.48 -6.37 -7.52
N LEU A 165 16.23 -6.68 -8.58
CA LEU A 165 16.33 -5.82 -9.75
C LEU A 165 15.02 -5.77 -10.56
N THR A 166 14.35 -6.91 -10.70
CA THR A 166 13.24 -7.07 -11.66
C THR A 166 11.84 -7.02 -11.02
N TYR A 167 11.72 -6.93 -9.70
CA TYR A 167 10.41 -6.89 -9.04
C TYR A 167 9.49 -5.75 -9.52
N PRO A 168 9.97 -4.57 -10.00
CA PRO A 168 9.06 -3.57 -10.57
C PRO A 168 8.36 -4.05 -11.84
N VAL A 169 8.98 -4.96 -12.60
CA VAL A 169 8.36 -5.61 -13.77
C VAL A 169 7.36 -6.67 -13.32
N HIS A 170 7.66 -7.41 -12.25
CA HIS A 170 6.70 -8.35 -11.65
C HIS A 170 5.47 -7.61 -11.11
N GLN A 171 5.66 -6.47 -10.45
CA GLN A 171 4.53 -5.63 -10.04
C GLN A 171 3.73 -5.08 -11.24
N ALA A 172 4.37 -4.86 -12.39
CA ALA A 172 3.64 -4.54 -13.61
C ALA A 172 2.79 -5.72 -14.11
N CYS A 173 3.23 -6.97 -13.89
CA CYS A 173 2.40 -8.15 -14.16
C CYS A 173 1.16 -8.16 -13.26
N ASP A 174 1.33 -7.90 -11.94
CA ASP A 174 0.24 -7.80 -10.98
C ASP A 174 -0.83 -6.80 -11.43
N ILE A 175 -0.41 -5.62 -11.89
CA ILE A 175 -1.32 -4.54 -12.28
C ILE A 175 -2.01 -4.82 -13.61
N LEU A 176 -1.26 -5.33 -14.59
CA LEU A 176 -1.73 -5.44 -15.97
C LEU A 176 -2.51 -6.72 -16.25
N PHE A 177 -2.30 -7.83 -15.52
CA PHE A 177 -3.06 -9.04 -15.76
C PHE A 177 -4.56 -8.83 -15.56
N CYS A 178 -4.96 -8.07 -14.54
CA CYS A 178 -6.36 -7.78 -14.25
C CYS A 178 -6.88 -6.50 -14.92
N LYS A 179 -6.13 -5.94 -15.88
CA LYS A 179 -6.47 -4.70 -16.60
C LYS A 179 -6.71 -3.51 -15.67
N ALA A 180 -6.04 -3.46 -14.54
CA ALA A 180 -6.18 -2.34 -13.62
C ALA A 180 -5.77 -1.03 -14.30
N ASN A 181 -6.67 -0.06 -14.24
CA ASN A 181 -6.45 1.29 -14.78
C ASN A 181 -6.27 2.35 -13.68
N VAL A 182 -6.43 1.95 -12.40
CA VAL A 182 -6.12 2.78 -11.23
C VAL A 182 -5.38 1.98 -10.17
N VAL A 183 -4.37 2.59 -9.55
CA VAL A 183 -3.54 1.98 -8.51
C VAL A 183 -3.36 2.99 -7.37
N PRO A 184 -4.06 2.81 -6.23
CA PRO A 184 -3.85 3.62 -5.04
C PRO A 184 -2.48 3.31 -4.43
N ILE A 185 -1.65 4.34 -4.30
CA ILE A 185 -0.27 4.21 -3.81
C ILE A 185 0.16 5.37 -2.92
N GLY A 186 1.17 5.12 -2.09
CA GLY A 186 2.00 6.16 -1.50
C GLY A 186 2.95 6.78 -2.54
N LYS A 187 3.51 7.92 -2.21
CA LYS A 187 4.42 8.68 -3.08
C LYS A 187 5.67 7.88 -3.49
N ASP A 188 6.15 7.02 -2.62
CA ASP A 188 7.32 6.16 -2.79
C ASP A 188 7.13 5.08 -3.86
N ASN A 189 5.90 4.66 -4.12
CA ASN A 189 5.56 3.65 -5.13
C ASN A 189 5.24 4.24 -6.53
N LEU A 190 5.28 5.56 -6.69
CA LEU A 190 5.00 6.20 -7.98
C LEU A 190 5.91 5.69 -9.12
N PRO A 191 7.23 5.49 -8.93
CA PRO A 191 8.10 4.95 -9.97
C PRO A 191 7.66 3.59 -10.53
N HIS A 192 7.00 2.76 -9.71
CA HIS A 192 6.51 1.45 -10.13
C HIS A 192 5.28 1.55 -11.04
N VAL A 193 4.38 2.49 -10.77
CA VAL A 193 3.25 2.75 -11.67
C VAL A 193 3.73 3.36 -12.99
N GLU A 194 4.71 4.23 -12.98
CA GLU A 194 5.26 4.83 -14.21
C GLU A 194 6.00 3.80 -15.09
N ILE A 195 6.74 2.85 -14.50
CA ILE A 195 7.33 1.75 -15.29
C ILE A 195 6.23 0.83 -15.85
N THR A 196 5.18 0.55 -15.09
CA THR A 196 4.01 -0.22 -15.55
C THR A 196 3.33 0.46 -16.75
N ARG A 197 3.11 1.78 -16.69
CA ARG A 197 2.60 2.58 -17.81
C ARG A 197 3.47 2.47 -19.04
N THR A 198 4.78 2.53 -18.85
CA THR A 198 5.76 2.40 -19.93
C THR A 198 5.69 1.02 -20.57
N ILE A 199 5.59 -0.05 -19.78
CA ILE A 199 5.44 -1.42 -20.27
C ILE A 199 4.13 -1.56 -21.06
N ALA A 200 3.00 -1.11 -20.51
CA ALA A 200 1.70 -1.17 -21.17
C ALA A 200 1.72 -0.48 -22.54
N ARG A 201 2.23 0.75 -22.60
CA ARG A 201 2.35 1.50 -23.86
C ARG A 201 3.26 0.81 -24.85
N ARG A 202 4.48 0.38 -24.45
CA ARG A 202 5.43 -0.29 -25.33
C ARG A 202 4.89 -1.62 -25.86
N PHE A 203 4.16 -2.37 -25.02
CA PHE A 203 3.49 -3.60 -25.45
C PHE A 203 2.46 -3.31 -26.54
N ASN A 204 1.56 -2.37 -26.29
CA ASN A 204 0.52 -1.99 -27.23
C ASN A 204 1.11 -1.46 -28.56
N GLU A 205 2.11 -0.58 -28.49
CA GLU A 205 2.77 -0.04 -29.68
C GLU A 205 3.52 -1.09 -30.52
N ARG A 206 4.10 -2.09 -29.85
CA ARG A 206 4.90 -3.11 -30.54
C ARG A 206 4.04 -4.25 -31.10
N TYR A 207 3.10 -4.74 -30.30
CA TYR A 207 2.39 -6.00 -30.59
C TYR A 207 0.88 -5.83 -30.83
N ALA A 208 0.26 -4.76 -30.33
CA ALA A 208 -1.19 -4.63 -30.27
C ALA A 208 -1.70 -3.27 -30.78
N LYS A 209 -1.07 -2.70 -31.84
CA LYS A 209 -1.40 -1.35 -32.35
C LYS A 209 -2.87 -1.14 -32.71
N LYS A 210 -3.53 -2.15 -33.25
CA LYS A 210 -4.94 -2.04 -33.71
C LYS A 210 -5.93 -2.24 -32.55
N HIS A 211 -5.57 -3.08 -31.61
CA HIS A 211 -6.40 -3.48 -30.47
C HIS A 211 -5.54 -3.52 -29.20
N PRO A 212 -5.40 -2.38 -28.51
CA PRO A 212 -4.59 -2.31 -27.30
C PRO A 212 -5.02 -3.35 -26.27
N VAL A 213 -4.06 -4.10 -25.73
CA VAL A 213 -4.31 -5.14 -24.74
C VAL A 213 -4.35 -4.55 -23.33
N PHE A 214 -3.48 -3.58 -23.03
CA PHE A 214 -3.31 -3.05 -21.69
C PHE A 214 -3.74 -1.58 -21.58
N PRO A 215 -4.48 -1.21 -20.50
CA PRO A 215 -4.64 0.19 -20.16
C PRO A 215 -3.31 0.76 -19.62
N GLU A 216 -3.12 2.07 -19.71
CA GLU A 216 -2.07 2.76 -18.98
C GLU A 216 -2.59 3.16 -17.60
N PRO A 217 -2.18 2.51 -16.49
CA PRO A 217 -2.76 2.76 -15.18
C PRO A 217 -2.44 4.17 -14.66
N ALA A 218 -3.39 4.79 -13.96
CA ALA A 218 -3.17 6.02 -13.22
C ALA A 218 -2.86 5.71 -11.75
N ALA A 219 -1.82 6.35 -11.21
CA ALA A 219 -1.60 6.36 -9.78
C ALA A 219 -2.67 7.23 -9.09
N ILE A 220 -3.33 6.71 -8.08
CA ILE A 220 -4.12 7.50 -7.14
C ILE A 220 -3.23 7.78 -5.94
N LEU A 221 -2.76 9.03 -5.86
CA LEU A 221 -1.87 9.44 -4.80
C LEU A 221 -2.66 9.68 -3.52
N SER A 222 -2.35 8.90 -2.49
CA SER A 222 -2.92 9.10 -1.16
C SER A 222 -2.48 10.47 -0.62
N GLU A 223 -3.44 11.30 -0.24
CA GLU A 223 -3.17 12.54 0.50
C GLU A 223 -3.04 12.28 2.02
N ALA A 224 -3.21 11.02 2.44
CA ALA A 224 -3.07 10.68 3.84
C ALA A 224 -1.64 11.01 4.32
N PRO A 225 -1.51 11.84 5.36
CA PRO A 225 -0.20 12.12 5.93
C PRO A 225 0.43 10.83 6.45
N GLU A 226 1.75 10.75 6.44
CA GLU A 226 2.44 9.66 7.14
C GLU A 226 2.00 9.66 8.60
N ILE A 227 1.47 8.51 9.04
CA ILE A 227 0.98 8.39 10.41
C ILE A 227 2.18 8.14 11.31
N PRO A 228 2.42 9.03 12.27
CA PRO A 228 3.53 8.84 13.20
C PRO A 228 3.26 7.63 14.10
N GLY A 229 4.31 6.89 14.39
CA GLY A 229 4.32 5.92 15.47
C GLY A 229 4.30 6.62 16.83
N LEU A 230 4.10 5.86 17.88
CA LEU A 230 3.98 6.38 19.26
C LEU A 230 5.25 7.09 19.79
N ASP A 231 6.35 7.01 19.07
CA ASP A 231 7.63 7.67 19.37
C ASP A 231 7.91 8.90 18.49
N GLY A 232 6.95 9.29 17.65
CA GLY A 232 7.06 10.43 16.74
C GLY A 232 7.74 10.14 15.39
N ARG A 233 8.37 8.96 15.24
CA ARG A 233 8.90 8.50 13.95
C ARG A 233 7.79 7.87 13.09
N LYS A 234 8.09 7.54 11.83
CA LYS A 234 7.18 6.77 10.99
C LYS A 234 6.71 5.50 11.70
N MET A 235 5.40 5.22 11.66
CA MET A 235 4.84 4.01 12.24
C MET A 235 5.37 2.76 11.52
N SER A 236 6.06 1.89 12.25
CA SER A 236 6.65 0.66 11.73
C SER A 236 6.70 -0.44 12.79
N LYS A 237 6.44 -1.66 12.36
CA LYS A 237 6.56 -2.85 13.22
C LYS A 237 7.97 -3.03 13.78
N SER A 238 8.99 -2.77 12.95
CA SER A 238 10.41 -2.91 13.33
C SER A 238 10.84 -1.94 14.44
N TYR A 239 10.14 -0.82 14.59
CA TYR A 239 10.41 0.15 15.66
C TYR A 239 9.62 -0.11 16.94
N GLY A 240 8.67 -1.08 16.94
CA GLY A 240 7.83 -1.36 18.09
C GLY A 240 6.89 -0.20 18.49
N ASN A 241 6.66 0.75 17.59
CA ASN A 241 5.90 1.98 17.79
C ASN A 241 4.49 1.94 17.18
N SER A 242 4.05 0.76 16.69
CA SER A 242 2.83 0.58 15.91
C SER A 242 1.68 0.06 16.74
N ILE A 243 0.49 0.63 16.57
CA ILE A 243 -0.76 0.12 17.16
C ILE A 243 -1.39 -0.86 16.16
N MET A 244 -1.38 -2.15 16.49
CA MET A 244 -1.94 -3.20 15.63
C MET A 244 -3.47 -3.17 15.67
N LEU A 245 -4.13 -3.35 14.51
CA LEU A 245 -5.61 -3.34 14.41
C LEU A 245 -6.24 -4.45 15.26
N GLY A 246 -5.67 -5.63 15.24
CA GLY A 246 -6.14 -6.80 15.99
C GLY A 246 -5.57 -6.92 17.41
N ALA A 247 -4.87 -5.91 17.96
CA ALA A 247 -4.41 -5.93 19.35
C ALA A 247 -5.60 -5.75 20.30
N THR A 248 -5.54 -6.38 21.47
CA THR A 248 -6.54 -6.20 22.53
C THR A 248 -6.55 -4.77 23.07
N ALA A 249 -7.65 -4.37 23.70
CA ALA A 249 -7.75 -3.06 24.35
C ALA A 249 -6.66 -2.88 25.44
N GLN A 250 -6.32 -3.96 26.13
CA GLN A 250 -5.28 -3.95 27.18
C GLN A 250 -3.88 -3.81 26.59
N GLU A 251 -3.56 -4.53 25.52
CA GLU A 251 -2.27 -4.41 24.80
C GLU A 251 -2.10 -3.00 24.23
N THR A 252 -3.13 -2.45 23.61
CA THR A 252 -3.16 -1.08 23.07
C THR A 252 -2.92 -0.06 24.21
N ALA A 253 -3.64 -0.20 25.31
CA ALA A 253 -3.47 0.69 26.47
C ALA A 253 -2.05 0.60 27.07
N LYS A 254 -1.50 -0.61 27.18
CA LYS A 254 -0.14 -0.83 27.69
C LYS A 254 0.92 -0.18 26.79
N LEU A 255 0.73 -0.28 25.47
CA LEU A 255 1.64 0.31 24.49
C LEU A 255 1.60 1.84 24.55
N ILE A 256 0.41 2.45 24.57
CA ILE A 256 0.24 3.90 24.65
C ILE A 256 0.76 4.45 25.98
N LYS A 257 0.53 3.76 27.10
CA LYS A 257 1.07 4.16 28.41
C LYS A 257 2.60 4.24 28.40
N LYS A 258 3.27 3.35 27.68
CA LYS A 258 4.74 3.29 27.57
C LYS A 258 5.33 4.28 26.57
N SER A 259 4.51 4.91 25.71
CA SER A 259 5.04 5.85 24.72
C SER A 259 5.79 7.00 25.39
N PRO A 260 6.90 7.47 24.82
CA PRO A 260 7.64 8.60 25.37
C PRO A 260 6.81 9.89 25.27
N THR A 261 7.01 10.79 26.22
CA THR A 261 6.52 12.18 26.21
C THR A 261 7.58 13.05 26.86
N ASP A 262 7.57 14.34 26.58
CA ASP A 262 8.44 15.31 27.26
C ASP A 262 7.94 15.64 28.68
N SER A 263 8.68 16.53 29.37
CA SER A 263 8.40 16.94 30.76
C SER A 263 7.44 18.14 30.86
N GLU A 264 7.02 18.74 29.76
CA GLU A 264 6.13 19.89 29.77
C GLU A 264 4.70 19.47 30.17
N ARG A 265 4.15 20.14 31.14
CA ARG A 265 2.82 19.83 31.68
C ARG A 265 1.71 20.24 30.72
N ARG A 266 1.83 21.43 30.11
CA ARG A 266 0.84 21.91 29.14
C ARG A 266 0.96 21.13 27.83
N ILE A 267 -0.14 20.57 27.37
CA ILE A 267 -0.19 19.83 26.11
C ILE A 267 -0.37 20.83 24.97
N THR A 268 0.54 20.77 23.99
CA THR A 268 0.50 21.59 22.77
C THR A 268 0.82 20.72 21.56
N PHE A 269 0.26 21.05 20.41
CA PHE A 269 0.56 20.39 19.15
C PHE A 269 1.69 21.14 18.43
N ASP A 270 2.89 20.57 18.46
CA ASP A 270 4.06 21.04 17.73
C ASP A 270 4.88 19.83 17.24
N PRO A 271 4.70 19.40 15.97
CA PRO A 271 5.39 18.22 15.43
C PRO A 271 6.92 18.34 15.38
N ILE A 272 7.47 19.55 15.42
CA ILE A 272 8.91 19.80 15.38
C ILE A 272 9.52 19.79 16.79
N ALA A 273 8.97 20.60 17.68
CA ALA A 273 9.50 20.75 19.04
C ALA A 273 9.07 19.60 19.97
N ARG A 274 7.88 19.01 19.73
CA ARG A 274 7.26 17.99 20.57
C ARG A 274 6.75 16.79 19.76
N PRO A 275 7.61 16.09 19.01
CA PRO A 275 7.18 15.05 18.05
C PRO A 275 6.40 13.91 18.70
N GLN A 276 6.75 13.46 19.92
CA GLN A 276 6.09 12.36 20.59
C GLN A 276 4.67 12.76 21.08
N VAL A 277 4.53 13.94 21.68
CA VAL A 277 3.23 14.48 22.11
C VAL A 277 2.33 14.72 20.91
N SER A 278 2.88 15.31 19.84
CA SER A 278 2.15 15.56 18.59
C SER A 278 1.75 14.27 17.88
N ALA A 279 2.55 13.21 17.97
CA ALA A 279 2.20 11.89 17.45
C ALA A 279 0.97 11.29 18.16
N LEU A 280 0.90 11.41 19.47
CA LEU A 280 -0.27 10.99 20.25
C LEU A 280 -1.51 11.81 19.88
N LEU A 281 -1.37 13.13 19.78
CA LEU A 281 -2.46 14.02 19.35
C LEU A 281 -2.92 13.72 17.91
N THR A 282 -1.98 13.49 16.99
CA THR A 282 -2.31 13.09 15.61
C THR A 282 -3.08 11.77 15.57
N THR A 283 -2.63 10.78 16.36
CA THR A 283 -3.34 9.50 16.47
C THR A 283 -4.76 9.70 16.98
N ALA A 284 -4.95 10.50 18.05
CA ALA A 284 -6.27 10.82 18.57
C ALA A 284 -7.13 11.54 17.53
N GLY A 285 -6.57 12.55 16.86
CA GLY A 285 -7.26 13.30 15.81
C GLY A 285 -7.76 12.40 14.66
N LEU A 286 -6.90 11.47 14.19
CA LEU A 286 -7.25 10.54 13.11
C LEU A 286 -8.40 9.61 13.49
N VAL A 287 -8.41 9.06 14.71
CA VAL A 287 -9.45 8.11 15.14
C VAL A 287 -10.75 8.79 15.57
N THR A 288 -10.70 10.06 15.96
CA THR A 288 -11.89 10.84 16.37
C THR A 288 -12.43 11.76 15.28
N GLY A 289 -11.64 12.01 14.22
CA GLY A 289 -11.96 13.01 13.18
C GLY A 289 -11.84 14.47 13.66
N ARG A 290 -11.15 14.73 14.79
CA ARG A 290 -10.97 16.07 15.38
C ARG A 290 -9.61 16.67 15.06
N ASP A 291 -9.50 18.00 15.10
CA ASP A 291 -8.22 18.68 14.96
C ASP A 291 -7.32 18.34 16.18
N PRO A 292 -6.08 17.86 15.98
CA PRO A 292 -5.11 17.63 17.04
C PRO A 292 -4.86 18.85 17.95
N LYS A 293 -4.96 20.07 17.41
CA LYS A 293 -4.80 21.31 18.17
C LYS A 293 -5.94 21.55 19.15
N GLU A 294 -7.18 21.29 18.71
CA GLU A 294 -8.36 21.39 19.59
C GLU A 294 -8.28 20.38 20.75
N ILE A 295 -7.85 19.15 20.44
CA ILE A 295 -7.62 18.12 21.46
C ILE A 295 -6.53 18.57 22.46
N ALA A 296 -5.44 19.17 21.97
CA ALA A 296 -4.37 19.68 22.80
C ALA A 296 -4.85 20.80 23.75
N GLU A 297 -5.66 21.73 23.25
CA GLU A 297 -6.24 22.82 24.05
C GLU A 297 -7.19 22.32 25.13
N GLU A 298 -8.02 21.32 24.79
CA GLU A 298 -8.95 20.69 25.75
C GLU A 298 -8.21 19.99 26.90
N ILE A 299 -7.11 19.28 26.60
CA ILE A 299 -6.29 18.64 27.62
C ILE A 299 -5.52 19.68 28.44
N GLY A 300 -4.99 20.72 27.80
CA GLY A 300 -4.35 21.86 28.42
C GLY A 300 -3.26 21.47 29.43
N ASP A 301 -3.38 21.94 30.67
CA ASP A 301 -2.42 21.71 31.76
C ASP A 301 -2.62 20.40 32.50
N SER A 302 -3.50 19.51 32.03
CA SER A 302 -3.74 18.19 32.66
C SER A 302 -2.59 17.20 32.49
N GLY A 303 -1.67 17.49 31.56
CA GLY A 303 -0.40 16.80 31.38
C GLY A 303 -0.46 15.50 30.57
N ALA A 304 0.70 14.87 30.43
CA ALA A 304 0.88 13.68 29.58
C ALA A 304 0.03 12.47 30.01
N GLY A 305 -0.30 12.36 31.30
CA GLY A 305 -1.18 11.29 31.79
C GLY A 305 -2.60 11.40 31.24
N ALA A 306 -3.15 12.62 31.22
CA ALA A 306 -4.48 12.91 30.67
C ALA A 306 -4.49 12.70 29.12
N LEU A 307 -3.44 13.16 28.41
CA LEU A 307 -3.28 12.90 26.99
C LEU A 307 -3.30 11.40 26.68
N LYS A 308 -2.49 10.61 27.37
CA LYS A 308 -2.44 9.15 27.17
C LYS A 308 -3.78 8.47 27.47
N ALA A 309 -4.48 8.91 28.53
CA ALA A 309 -5.80 8.38 28.84
C ALA A 309 -6.80 8.66 27.71
N TYR A 310 -6.83 9.89 27.20
CA TYR A 310 -7.67 10.29 26.07
C TYR A 310 -7.35 9.47 24.80
N VAL A 311 -6.06 9.30 24.45
CA VAL A 311 -5.65 8.51 23.28
C VAL A 311 -6.04 7.04 23.44
N ILE A 312 -5.89 6.45 24.63
CA ILE A 312 -6.28 5.06 24.91
C ILE A 312 -7.78 4.87 24.69
N GLU A 313 -8.60 5.76 25.24
CA GLU A 313 -10.05 5.71 25.08
C GLU A 313 -10.46 5.85 23.63
N SER A 314 -9.95 6.89 22.94
CA SER A 314 -10.26 7.17 21.54
C SER A 314 -9.86 6.02 20.60
N VAL A 315 -8.64 5.50 20.73
CA VAL A 315 -8.16 4.40 19.90
C VAL A 315 -8.92 3.10 20.19
N ASN A 316 -9.21 2.80 21.45
CA ASN A 316 -9.94 1.59 21.79
C ASN A 316 -11.39 1.63 21.29
N SER A 317 -12.07 2.77 21.42
CA SER A 317 -13.42 2.98 20.88
C SER A 317 -13.45 2.85 19.35
N PHE A 318 -12.44 3.41 18.67
CA PHE A 318 -12.30 3.31 17.21
C PHE A 318 -12.07 1.85 16.75
N LEU A 319 -11.24 1.10 17.46
CA LEU A 319 -10.89 -0.29 17.07
C LEU A 319 -11.90 -1.34 17.56
N GLU A 320 -12.83 -0.99 18.42
CA GLU A 320 -13.81 -1.94 18.97
C GLU A 320 -14.64 -2.64 17.88
N PRO A 321 -15.25 -1.94 16.90
CA PRO A 321 -16.00 -2.59 15.82
C PRO A 321 -15.13 -3.51 14.96
N HIS A 322 -13.88 -3.12 14.69
CA HIS A 322 -12.94 -3.94 13.94
C HIS A 322 -12.60 -5.23 14.71
N ARG A 323 -12.29 -5.11 16.00
CA ARG A 323 -11.96 -6.25 16.87
C ARG A 323 -13.13 -7.22 17.01
N ALA A 324 -14.34 -6.70 17.20
CA ALA A 324 -15.55 -7.51 17.29
C ALA A 324 -15.79 -8.31 15.99
N ARG A 325 -15.71 -7.63 14.83
CA ARG A 325 -15.87 -8.28 13.53
C ARG A 325 -14.77 -9.30 13.26
N ARG A 326 -13.52 -8.96 13.59
CA ARG A 326 -12.38 -9.87 13.45
C ARG A 326 -12.55 -11.10 14.33
N ALA A 327 -12.98 -10.95 15.56
CA ALA A 327 -13.23 -12.07 16.48
C ALA A 327 -14.35 -12.97 16.01
N GLU A 328 -15.38 -12.43 15.37
CA GLU A 328 -16.46 -13.22 14.78
C GLU A 328 -15.98 -14.02 13.57
N LEU A 329 -15.29 -13.38 12.63
CA LEU A 329 -14.71 -14.04 11.46
C LEU A 329 -13.70 -15.12 11.83
N ALA A 330 -12.91 -14.90 12.89
CA ALA A 330 -11.91 -15.86 13.35
C ALA A 330 -12.51 -17.16 13.93
N LYS A 331 -13.81 -17.23 14.18
CA LYS A 331 -14.50 -18.47 14.59
C LYS A 331 -14.68 -19.45 13.41
N ASP A 332 -14.64 -18.92 12.18
CA ASP A 332 -14.80 -19.69 10.94
C ASP A 332 -13.65 -19.40 9.98
N MET A 333 -12.50 -19.99 10.28
CA MET A 333 -11.30 -19.85 9.42
C MET A 333 -11.44 -20.59 8.08
N ASP A 334 -12.34 -21.52 7.97
CA ASP A 334 -12.64 -22.22 6.71
C ASP A 334 -13.32 -21.23 5.75
N TYR A 335 -14.26 -20.42 6.23
CA TYR A 335 -14.82 -19.33 5.43
C TYR A 335 -13.75 -18.33 4.95
N VAL A 336 -12.78 -17.97 5.80
CA VAL A 336 -11.67 -17.10 5.40
C VAL A 336 -10.82 -17.73 4.29
N ARG A 337 -10.57 -19.06 4.38
CA ARG A 337 -9.87 -19.80 3.32
C ARG A 337 -10.69 -19.88 2.03
N ASP A 338 -12.00 -20.08 2.12
CA ASP A 338 -12.90 -20.14 0.98
C ASP A 338 -12.95 -18.80 0.23
N VAL A 339 -12.96 -17.68 0.95
CA VAL A 339 -12.87 -16.33 0.35
C VAL A 339 -11.58 -16.20 -0.47
N LEU A 340 -10.45 -16.62 0.07
CA LEU A 340 -9.17 -16.57 -0.64
C LEU A 340 -9.14 -17.53 -1.84
N ALA A 341 -9.67 -18.75 -1.68
CA ALA A 341 -9.73 -19.75 -2.73
C ALA A 341 -10.60 -19.28 -3.91
N GLU A 342 -11.76 -18.68 -3.64
CA GLU A 342 -12.62 -18.14 -4.68
C GLU A 342 -11.97 -16.90 -5.36
N GLY A 343 -11.29 -16.05 -4.60
CA GLY A 343 -10.49 -14.94 -5.16
C GLY A 343 -9.38 -15.44 -6.08
N ASN A 344 -8.63 -16.45 -5.65
CA ASN A 344 -7.59 -17.09 -6.46
C ASN A 344 -8.16 -17.67 -7.76
N LYS A 345 -9.31 -18.32 -7.69
CA LYS A 345 -9.99 -18.88 -8.87
C LYS A 345 -10.40 -17.79 -9.87
N LYS A 346 -11.00 -16.70 -9.39
CA LYS A 346 -11.38 -15.55 -10.22
C LYS A 346 -10.15 -14.89 -10.86
N ALA A 347 -9.09 -14.67 -10.07
CA ALA A 347 -7.84 -14.10 -10.55
C ALA A 347 -7.19 -14.96 -11.64
N ASN A 348 -7.18 -16.30 -11.47
CA ASN A 348 -6.69 -17.23 -12.48
C ASN A 348 -7.49 -17.15 -13.79
N ALA A 349 -8.81 -17.03 -13.73
CA ALA A 349 -9.63 -16.90 -14.93
C ALA A 349 -9.24 -15.64 -15.73
N ILE A 350 -9.12 -14.49 -15.05
CA ILE A 350 -8.73 -13.21 -15.64
C ILE A 350 -7.29 -13.29 -16.19
N ALA A 351 -6.36 -13.85 -15.43
CA ALA A 351 -4.96 -13.93 -15.82
C ALA A 351 -4.75 -14.84 -17.05
N ASN A 352 -5.45 -15.97 -17.11
CA ASN A 352 -5.42 -16.86 -18.27
C ASN A 352 -5.97 -16.17 -19.52
N GLU A 353 -7.10 -15.46 -19.41
CA GLU A 353 -7.66 -14.69 -20.53
C GLU A 353 -6.67 -13.61 -21.01
N THR A 354 -6.06 -12.88 -20.10
CA THR A 354 -5.06 -11.86 -20.44
C THR A 354 -3.82 -12.47 -21.09
N LEU A 355 -3.35 -13.61 -20.59
CA LEU A 355 -2.20 -14.31 -21.18
C LEU A 355 -2.49 -14.77 -22.60
N GLU A 356 -3.71 -15.27 -22.90
CA GLU A 356 -4.12 -15.61 -24.26
C GLU A 356 -4.13 -14.38 -25.18
N GLN A 357 -4.65 -13.24 -24.71
CA GLN A 357 -4.60 -11.98 -25.48
C GLN A 357 -3.16 -11.55 -25.77
N VAL A 358 -2.24 -11.72 -24.82
CA VAL A 358 -0.80 -11.44 -25.01
C VAL A 358 -0.19 -12.38 -26.05
N ARG A 359 -0.47 -13.69 -25.96
CA ARG A 359 -0.01 -14.70 -26.94
C ARG A 359 -0.53 -14.42 -28.35
N ASP A 360 -1.82 -14.08 -28.46
CA ASP A 360 -2.42 -13.71 -29.75
C ASP A 360 -1.74 -12.47 -30.35
N ALA A 361 -1.54 -11.42 -29.55
CA ALA A 361 -0.88 -10.19 -30.01
C ALA A 361 0.57 -10.42 -30.44
N MET A 362 1.28 -11.35 -29.81
CA MET A 362 2.67 -11.70 -30.12
C MET A 362 2.79 -12.79 -31.22
N GLY A 363 1.69 -13.36 -31.69
CA GLY A 363 1.70 -14.45 -32.69
C GLY A 363 2.19 -15.79 -32.09
N MET A 364 2.05 -16.01 -30.79
CA MET A 364 2.51 -17.20 -30.05
C MET A 364 1.35 -18.17 -29.72
N ARG A 365 0.38 -18.29 -30.58
CA ARG A 365 -0.75 -19.20 -30.45
C ARG A 365 -0.51 -20.45 -31.27
N TYR A 366 -0.44 -21.60 -30.65
CA TYR A 366 -0.18 -22.89 -31.28
C TYR A 366 -1.34 -23.85 -31.01
#